data_a87389e564705f9af76c61846146fb61
#
_entry.id   a87389e564705f9af76c61846146fb61
#
_cell.length_a   1.000
_cell.length_b   1.000
_cell.length_c   1.000
_cell.angle_alpha   90.00
_cell.angle_beta   90.00
_cell.angle_gamma   90.00
#
_symmetry.space_group_name_H-M   'P 1'
#
loop_
_entity.id
_entity.type
_entity.pdbx_description
1 polymer ?
#
loop_
_entity_poly.entity_id
_entity_poly.type
_entity_poly.pdbx_seq_one_letter_code
_entity_poly.pdbx_strand_id
1 'polypeptide(L)'
;ANGDICVAMGYSGDVFQARDRAEEAGNGIEIAFIIPKEGASLWVDVMAVPADAPHKANAMKFINYLMKPEVAASISNFVSYATPNTAALQFLDQELAADKSIYPDAEVKARLVDPPSFPQDIQRERVRLWTSIKIGK
;
A
#
# COMPACT_ATOMS: atom_id res chain seq x y z
N ALA A 1 -10.97 -4.05 13.63
CA ALA A 1 -10.27 -3.67 14.88
C ALA A 1 -11.10 -3.97 16.14
N ASN A 2 -11.47 -5.23 16.38
CA ASN A 2 -12.21 -5.62 17.61
C ASN A 2 -11.31 -6.30 18.66
N GLY A 3 -9.99 -6.42 18.39
CA GLY A 3 -9.06 -7.03 19.33
C GLY A 3 -9.04 -8.58 19.32
N ASP A 4 -9.79 -9.22 18.42
CA ASP A 4 -9.87 -10.70 18.36
C ASP A 4 -8.60 -11.33 17.76
N ILE A 5 -7.80 -10.56 17.04
CA ILE A 5 -6.58 -11.02 16.36
C ILE A 5 -5.40 -10.17 16.81
N CYS A 6 -4.35 -10.82 17.32
CA CYS A 6 -3.15 -10.13 17.81
C CYS A 6 -2.14 -9.78 16.71
N VAL A 7 -2.08 -10.56 15.61
CA VAL A 7 -1.14 -10.35 14.50
C VAL A 7 -1.84 -10.70 13.20
N ALA A 8 -1.75 -9.80 12.21
CA ALA A 8 -2.27 -10.01 10.86
C ALA A 8 -1.30 -9.44 9.82
N MET A 9 -1.31 -10.01 8.62
CA MET A 9 -0.65 -9.42 7.46
C MET A 9 -1.61 -8.42 6.80
N GLY A 10 -1.08 -7.27 6.38
CA GLY A 10 -1.86 -6.24 5.73
C GLY A 10 -1.00 -5.25 4.95
N TYR A 11 -1.62 -4.48 4.11
CA TYR A 11 -1.00 -3.35 3.44
C TYR A 11 -0.84 -2.18 4.42
N SER A 12 0.24 -1.41 4.29
CA SER A 12 0.55 -0.32 5.21
C SER A 12 -0.60 0.66 5.40
N GLY A 13 -1.12 1.24 4.34
CA GLY A 13 -2.20 2.23 4.42
C GLY A 13 -3.51 1.66 4.99
N ASP A 14 -3.86 0.41 4.69
CA ASP A 14 -5.04 -0.25 5.29
C ASP A 14 -4.88 -0.42 6.80
N VAL A 15 -3.67 -0.74 7.27
CA VAL A 15 -3.36 -0.86 8.70
C VAL A 15 -3.43 0.49 9.38
N PHE A 16 -2.91 1.57 8.76
CA PHE A 16 -3.00 2.93 9.30
C PHE A 16 -4.44 3.41 9.39
N GLN A 17 -5.26 3.21 8.36
CA GLN A 17 -6.69 3.51 8.43
C GLN A 17 -7.43 2.67 9.50
N ALA A 18 -7.00 1.43 9.75
CA ALA A 18 -7.56 0.62 10.84
C ALA A 18 -7.14 1.15 12.21
N ARG A 19 -5.90 1.67 12.35
CA ARG A 19 -5.41 2.34 13.55
C ARG A 19 -6.27 3.56 13.86
N ASP A 20 -6.42 4.45 12.90
CA ASP A 20 -7.18 5.68 13.07
C ASP A 20 -8.64 5.40 13.48
N ARG A 21 -9.28 4.40 12.86
CA ARG A 21 -10.64 3.95 13.25
C ARG A 21 -10.68 3.35 14.65
N ALA A 22 -9.63 2.67 15.09
CA ALA A 22 -9.57 2.11 16.46
C ALA A 22 -9.44 3.21 17.50
N GLU A 23 -8.64 4.25 17.22
CA GLU A 23 -8.50 5.44 18.03
C GLU A 23 -9.81 6.22 18.13
N GLU A 24 -10.48 6.48 17.00
CA GLU A 24 -11.80 7.13 16.95
C GLU A 24 -12.86 6.37 17.74
N ALA A 25 -12.83 5.05 17.71
CA ALA A 25 -13.79 4.21 18.44
C ALA A 25 -13.59 4.24 19.96
N GLY A 26 -12.40 4.65 20.44
CA GLY A 26 -12.11 4.83 21.86
C GLY A 26 -12.23 3.57 22.73
N ASN A 27 -12.11 2.39 22.13
CA ASN A 27 -12.29 1.11 22.81
C ASN A 27 -10.99 0.53 23.43
N GLY A 28 -9.90 1.31 23.43
CA GLY A 28 -8.60 0.93 24.01
C GLY A 28 -7.80 -0.08 23.17
N ILE A 29 -8.16 -0.28 21.89
CA ILE A 29 -7.41 -1.15 20.98
C ILE A 29 -6.34 -0.35 20.28
N GLU A 30 -5.07 -0.75 20.45
CA GLU A 30 -3.92 -0.17 19.79
C GLU A 30 -3.51 -1.04 18.61
N ILE A 31 -3.30 -0.40 17.45
CA ILE A 31 -2.84 -1.05 16.22
C ILE A 31 -1.49 -0.45 15.81
N ALA A 32 -0.49 -1.31 15.60
CA ALA A 32 0.81 -0.93 15.10
C ALA A 32 1.11 -1.62 13.76
N PHE A 33 1.70 -0.88 12.82
CA PHE A 33 2.29 -1.45 11.61
C PHE A 33 3.78 -1.69 11.83
N ILE A 34 4.25 -2.89 11.54
CA ILE A 34 5.64 -3.28 11.74
C ILE A 34 6.19 -3.86 10.45
N ILE A 35 7.29 -3.27 9.96
CA ILE A 35 8.11 -3.88 8.90
C ILE A 35 9.10 -4.83 9.58
N PRO A 36 9.04 -6.15 9.31
CA PRO A 36 9.95 -7.12 9.91
C PRO A 36 11.42 -6.81 9.61
N LYS A 37 12.32 -7.24 10.49
CA LYS A 37 13.78 -7.09 10.29
C LYS A 37 14.30 -7.84 9.06
N GLU A 38 13.60 -8.89 8.66
CA GLU A 38 13.89 -9.69 7.47
C GLU A 38 13.53 -8.96 6.18
N GLY A 39 12.68 -7.92 6.25
CA GLY A 39 12.17 -7.16 5.12
C GLY A 39 10.69 -7.40 4.88
N ALA A 40 10.19 -6.79 3.83
CA ALA A 40 8.80 -6.91 3.39
C ALA A 40 8.70 -6.74 1.87
N SER A 41 7.56 -7.12 1.30
CA SER A 41 7.27 -6.83 -0.10
C SER A 41 6.96 -5.35 -0.30
N LEU A 42 7.51 -4.79 -1.37
CA LEU A 42 7.21 -3.43 -1.83
C LEU A 42 6.78 -3.52 -3.30
N TRP A 43 5.72 -2.83 -3.65
CA TRP A 43 5.34 -2.63 -5.05
C TRP A 43 4.70 -1.26 -5.22
N VAL A 44 4.59 -0.83 -6.46
CA VAL A 44 3.95 0.42 -6.84
C VAL A 44 2.76 0.11 -7.72
N ASP A 45 1.59 0.58 -7.32
CA ASP A 45 0.40 0.50 -8.16
C ASP A 45 0.54 1.42 -9.37
N VAL A 46 0.15 0.92 -10.52
CA VAL A 46 0.25 1.63 -11.79
C VAL A 46 -1.09 1.68 -12.52
N MET A 47 -1.31 2.74 -13.26
CA MET A 47 -2.43 2.87 -14.17
C MET A 47 -1.96 2.70 -15.62
N ALA A 48 -2.70 1.92 -16.39
CA ALA A 48 -2.45 1.76 -17.81
C ALA A 48 -3.72 2.04 -18.62
N VAL A 49 -3.54 2.56 -19.83
CA VAL A 49 -4.63 2.80 -20.78
C VAL A 49 -4.55 1.73 -21.87
N PRO A 50 -5.55 0.82 -21.99
CA PRO A 50 -5.56 -0.18 -23.03
C PRO A 50 -5.42 0.42 -24.44
N ALA A 51 -4.78 -0.34 -25.35
CA ALA A 51 -4.50 0.14 -26.69
C ALA A 51 -5.77 0.42 -27.52
N ASP A 52 -6.87 -0.21 -27.20
CA ASP A 52 -8.18 -0.08 -27.84
C ASP A 52 -9.18 0.77 -27.04
N ALA A 53 -8.75 1.44 -25.97
CA ALA A 53 -9.63 2.27 -25.15
C ALA A 53 -10.27 3.40 -25.98
N PRO A 54 -11.60 3.59 -25.93
CA PRO A 54 -12.31 4.54 -26.79
C PRO A 54 -12.02 6.01 -26.44
N HIS A 55 -11.63 6.31 -25.19
CA HIS A 55 -11.44 7.67 -24.69
C HIS A 55 -10.04 7.90 -24.11
N LYS A 56 -8.99 7.45 -24.81
CA LYS A 56 -7.57 7.56 -24.37
C LYS A 56 -7.17 8.96 -23.95
N ALA A 57 -7.58 9.98 -24.72
CA ALA A 57 -7.24 11.37 -24.43
C ALA A 57 -7.79 11.83 -23.06
N ASN A 58 -8.99 11.39 -22.69
CA ASN A 58 -9.57 11.69 -21.38
C ASN A 58 -8.88 10.90 -20.26
N ALA A 59 -8.56 9.62 -20.50
CA ALA A 59 -7.80 8.81 -19.55
C ALA A 59 -6.41 9.42 -19.27
N MET A 60 -5.70 9.86 -20.30
CA MET A 60 -4.41 10.55 -20.14
C MET A 60 -4.52 11.88 -19.39
N LYS A 61 -5.59 12.66 -19.62
CA LYS A 61 -5.86 13.88 -18.85
C LYS A 61 -6.08 13.56 -17.37
N PHE A 62 -6.83 12.50 -17.06
CA PHE A 62 -7.06 12.05 -15.70
C PHE A 62 -5.77 11.60 -15.01
N ILE A 63 -4.96 10.75 -15.66
CA ILE A 63 -3.66 10.31 -15.14
C ILE A 63 -2.75 11.51 -14.87
N ASN A 64 -2.64 12.43 -15.83
CA ASN A 64 -1.85 13.65 -15.66
C ASN A 64 -2.35 14.54 -14.52
N TYR A 65 -3.66 14.57 -14.27
CA TYR A 65 -4.23 15.28 -13.13
C TYR A 65 -3.80 14.64 -11.80
N LEU A 66 -3.88 13.31 -11.69
CA LEU A 66 -3.48 12.58 -10.49
C LEU A 66 -1.97 12.70 -10.21
N MET A 67 -1.15 12.90 -11.25
CA MET A 67 0.30 13.08 -11.12
C MET A 67 0.71 14.50 -10.71
N LYS A 68 -0.21 15.47 -10.62
CA LYS A 68 0.11 16.78 -10.04
C LYS A 68 0.58 16.61 -8.60
N PRO A 69 1.68 17.27 -8.19
CA PRO A 69 2.24 17.09 -6.86
C PRO A 69 1.24 17.30 -5.71
N GLU A 70 0.43 18.36 -5.79
CA GLU A 70 -0.56 18.69 -4.78
C GLU A 70 -1.69 17.63 -4.72
N VAL A 71 -2.10 17.11 -5.88
CA VAL A 71 -3.13 16.07 -5.95
C VAL A 71 -2.61 14.74 -5.42
N ALA A 72 -1.39 14.36 -5.82
CA ALA A 72 -0.73 13.14 -5.33
C ALA A 72 -0.52 13.19 -3.81
N ALA A 73 -0.13 14.34 -3.26
CA ALA A 73 0.00 14.55 -1.82
C ALA A 73 -1.35 14.44 -1.11
N SER A 74 -2.39 15.09 -1.64
CA SER A 74 -3.74 15.01 -1.07
C SER A 74 -4.26 13.57 -1.02
N ILE A 75 -3.99 12.77 -2.06
CA ILE A 75 -4.33 11.34 -2.08
C ILE A 75 -3.54 10.60 -0.99
N SER A 76 -2.22 10.80 -0.91
CA SER A 76 -1.37 10.15 0.09
C SER A 76 -1.80 10.48 1.52
N ASN A 77 -2.11 11.75 1.80
CA ASN A 77 -2.60 12.19 3.10
C ASN A 77 -3.95 11.52 3.47
N PHE A 78 -4.82 11.32 2.48
CA PHE A 78 -6.15 10.70 2.71
C PHE A 78 -6.08 9.18 2.92
N VAL A 79 -5.24 8.48 2.16
CA VAL A 79 -5.18 7.01 2.19
C VAL A 79 -4.07 6.44 3.08
N SER A 80 -3.18 7.30 3.60
CA SER A 80 -2.02 6.92 4.42
C SER A 80 -1.03 5.98 3.73
N TYR A 81 -0.99 6.00 2.39
CA TYR A 81 0.03 5.30 1.59
C TYR A 81 1.12 6.28 1.14
N ALA A 82 2.36 5.80 1.09
CA ALA A 82 3.46 6.57 0.52
C ALA A 82 3.23 6.85 -0.96
N THR A 83 3.55 8.07 -1.41
CA THR A 83 3.50 8.42 -2.83
C THR A 83 4.85 8.19 -3.51
N PRO A 84 4.89 7.61 -4.72
CA PRO A 84 6.10 7.53 -5.52
C PRO A 84 6.47 8.88 -6.19
N ASN A 85 5.58 9.86 -6.14
CA ASN A 85 5.81 11.19 -6.70
C ASN A 85 6.67 12.04 -5.76
N THR A 86 7.97 12.14 -6.03
CA THR A 86 8.91 12.87 -5.17
C THR A 86 8.60 14.37 -5.07
N ALA A 87 7.98 14.97 -6.10
CA ALA A 87 7.57 16.37 -6.05
C ALA A 87 6.38 16.62 -5.11
N ALA A 88 5.63 15.57 -4.78
CA ALA A 88 4.51 15.65 -3.84
C ALA A 88 4.95 15.74 -2.37
N LEU A 89 6.18 15.31 -2.04
CA LEU A 89 6.66 15.23 -0.65
C LEU A 89 6.58 16.56 0.10
N GLN A 90 6.76 17.68 -0.59
CA GLN A 90 6.66 19.02 0.01
C GLN A 90 5.23 19.45 0.38
N PHE A 91 4.22 18.73 -0.08
CA PHE A 91 2.78 19.00 0.15
C PHE A 91 2.14 17.98 1.10
N LEU A 92 2.92 17.03 1.61
CA LEU A 92 2.44 16.06 2.59
C LEU A 92 2.23 16.71 3.95
N ASP A 93 1.28 16.18 4.69
CA ASP A 93 1.12 16.50 6.11
C ASP A 93 2.39 16.11 6.87
N GLN A 94 2.81 16.94 7.83
CA GLN A 94 4.07 16.76 8.54
C GLN A 94 4.10 15.43 9.32
N GLU A 95 3.00 15.02 9.90
CA GLU A 95 2.87 13.76 10.62
C GLU A 95 3.07 12.57 9.71
N LEU A 96 2.40 12.57 8.54
CA LEU A 96 2.54 11.53 7.54
C LEU A 96 3.98 11.45 6.99
N ALA A 97 4.57 12.59 6.66
CA ALA A 97 5.92 12.67 6.13
C ALA A 97 7.00 12.21 7.13
N ALA A 98 6.75 12.40 8.43
CA ALA A 98 7.66 12.00 9.49
C ALA A 98 7.52 10.53 9.92
N ASP A 99 6.42 9.88 9.59
CA ASP A 99 6.16 8.49 9.98
C ASP A 99 7.07 7.52 9.21
N LYS A 100 8.02 6.92 9.93
CA LYS A 100 8.99 5.97 9.38
C LYS A 100 8.38 4.64 8.95
N SER A 101 7.20 4.33 9.37
CA SER A 101 6.46 3.16 8.91
C SER A 101 5.80 3.38 7.54
N ILE A 102 5.58 4.65 7.15
CA ILE A 102 5.07 5.05 5.82
C ILE A 102 6.23 5.43 4.89
N TYR A 103 7.16 6.26 5.41
CA TYR A 103 8.36 6.71 4.70
C TYR A 103 9.63 6.18 5.39
N PRO A 104 9.92 4.87 5.26
CA PRO A 104 11.04 4.23 5.91
C PRO A 104 12.38 4.82 5.45
N ASP A 105 13.38 4.77 6.32
CA ASP A 105 14.73 5.19 6.00
C ASP A 105 15.43 4.25 5.00
N ALA A 106 16.64 4.62 4.59
CA ALA A 106 17.38 3.88 3.57
C ALA A 106 17.73 2.45 4.00
N GLU A 107 17.98 2.22 5.29
CA GLU A 107 18.31 0.90 5.81
C GLU A 107 17.11 -0.06 5.70
N VAL A 108 15.92 0.40 6.10
CA VAL A 108 14.69 -0.38 5.96
C VAL A 108 14.34 -0.58 4.49
N LYS A 109 14.43 0.49 3.67
CA LYS A 109 14.18 0.39 2.22
C LYS A 109 15.06 -0.65 1.53
N ALA A 110 16.31 -0.80 1.93
CA ALA A 110 17.23 -1.79 1.36
C ALA A 110 16.79 -3.25 1.61
N ARG A 111 15.89 -3.49 2.55
CA ARG A 111 15.31 -4.81 2.85
C ARG A 111 13.94 -5.03 2.23
N LEU A 112 13.40 -4.03 1.55
CA LEU A 112 12.15 -4.17 0.81
C LEU A 112 12.44 -4.77 -0.56
N VAL A 113 11.61 -5.72 -0.99
CA VAL A 113 11.80 -6.45 -2.24
C VAL A 113 10.54 -6.43 -3.09
N ASP A 114 10.72 -6.31 -4.40
CA ASP A 114 9.64 -6.54 -5.34
C ASP A 114 9.19 -8.00 -5.29
N PRO A 115 7.88 -8.29 -5.29
CA PRO A 115 7.39 -9.65 -5.40
C PRO A 115 7.91 -10.29 -6.69
N PRO A 116 8.53 -11.48 -6.62
CA PRO A 116 9.08 -12.12 -7.81
C PRO A 116 7.95 -12.52 -8.77
N SER A 117 8.20 -12.36 -10.07
CA SER A 117 7.37 -12.96 -11.09
C SER A 117 7.62 -14.47 -11.14
N PHE A 118 6.54 -15.25 -11.09
CA PHE A 118 6.65 -16.71 -11.15
C PHE A 118 6.26 -17.22 -12.54
N PRO A 119 6.92 -18.27 -13.06
CA PRO A 119 6.45 -19.02 -14.24
C PRO A 119 5.00 -19.49 -14.08
N GLN A 120 4.30 -19.66 -15.18
CA GLN A 120 2.86 -19.95 -15.19
C GLN A 120 2.48 -21.24 -14.45
N ASP A 121 3.33 -22.27 -14.49
CA ASP A 121 3.15 -23.53 -13.77
C ASP A 121 3.23 -23.32 -12.26
N ILE A 122 4.23 -22.59 -11.78
CA ILE A 122 4.37 -22.23 -10.36
C ILE A 122 3.19 -21.37 -9.91
N GLN A 123 2.76 -20.41 -10.74
CA GLN A 123 1.61 -19.58 -10.40
C GLN A 123 0.33 -20.41 -10.25
N ARG A 124 0.08 -21.39 -11.13
CA ARG A 124 -1.07 -22.32 -11.00
C ARG A 124 -1.01 -23.12 -9.72
N GLU A 125 0.18 -23.62 -9.35
CA GLU A 125 0.38 -24.37 -8.11
C GLU A 125 0.09 -23.51 -6.87
N ARG A 126 0.60 -22.27 -6.83
CA ARG A 126 0.33 -21.32 -5.75
C ARG A 126 -1.17 -21.05 -5.59
N VAL A 127 -1.89 -20.83 -6.69
CA VAL A 127 -3.35 -20.61 -6.66
C VAL A 127 -4.08 -21.85 -6.11
N ARG A 128 -3.65 -23.05 -6.51
CA ARG A 128 -4.21 -24.31 -6.03
C ARG A 128 -4.00 -24.47 -4.52
N LEU A 129 -2.77 -24.27 -4.05
CA LEU A 129 -2.43 -24.36 -2.63
C LEU A 129 -3.18 -23.33 -1.80
N TRP A 130 -3.25 -22.11 -2.26
CA TRP A 130 -4.00 -21.04 -1.59
C TRP A 130 -5.50 -21.39 -1.48
N THR A 131 -6.06 -21.93 -2.54
CA THR A 131 -7.46 -22.38 -2.55
C THR A 131 -7.68 -23.51 -1.54
N SER A 132 -6.79 -24.51 -1.49
CA SER A 132 -6.82 -25.59 -0.49
C SER A 132 -6.83 -25.04 0.94
N ILE A 133 -5.93 -24.12 1.24
CA ILE A 133 -5.85 -23.49 2.58
C ILE A 133 -7.18 -22.80 2.93
N LYS A 134 -7.75 -22.03 2.00
CA LYS A 134 -8.98 -21.29 2.25
C LYS A 134 -10.20 -22.19 2.51
N ILE A 135 -10.24 -23.35 1.92
CA ILE A 135 -11.35 -24.31 2.09
C ILE A 135 -11.05 -25.39 3.14
N GLY A 136 -9.94 -25.28 3.85
CA GLY A 136 -9.58 -26.20 4.94
C GLY A 136 -9.20 -27.61 4.48
N LYS A 137 -8.59 -27.75 3.31
CA LYS A 137 -8.12 -29.04 2.74
C LYS A 137 -6.62 -29.08 2.58
#